data_12cd8257a124ffc2f2be030fc872bbba
#
_entry.id   12cd8257a124ffc2f2be030fc872bbba
#
_cell.length_a   1.000
_cell.length_b   1.000
_cell.length_c   1.000
_cell.angle_alpha   90.00
_cell.angle_beta   90.00
_cell.angle_gamma   90.00
#
_symmetry.space_group_name_H-M   'P 1'
#
loop_
_entity.id
_entity.type
_entity.pdbx_description
1 polymer ?
#
loop_
_entity_poly.entity_id
_entity_poly.type
_entity_poly.pdbx_seq_one_letter_code
_entity_poly.pdbx_strand_id
1 'polypeptide(L)'
;AEMSAKIAKHAGEIALSYEIVDETLHRYSVALSPTEVYVVHSGDIGSWGADANIAKIVHDGKTLSRMHEIEGIVFDTSLAAYVLNPGVRTHEVADLLERYGDGSSLDVTSPESVVASTASQLFTLRTSLDQEMKSRGVEGLLYDLELPIAHLLAVMERRGVAVDSKKLAELLNFFESEVAAQTKIAHDSVGQE
;
A
#
# COMPACT_ATOMS: atom_id res chain seq x y z
N ALA A 1 13.42 9.11 18.34
CA ALA A 1 13.89 10.51 18.45
C ALA A 1 14.98 10.86 17.43
N GLU A 2 16.05 10.05 17.28
CA GLU A 2 17.15 10.32 16.35
C GLU A 2 16.70 10.33 14.88
N MET A 3 15.98 9.29 14.43
CA MET A 3 15.43 9.18 13.08
C MET A 3 14.55 10.38 12.73
N SER A 4 13.60 10.76 13.57
CA SER A 4 12.71 11.90 13.34
C SER A 4 13.47 13.22 13.19
N ALA A 5 14.55 13.41 13.96
CA ALA A 5 15.41 14.59 13.84
C ALA A 5 16.22 14.61 12.54
N LYS A 6 16.59 13.45 12.01
CA LYS A 6 17.26 13.34 10.71
C LYS A 6 16.26 13.58 9.56
N ILE A 7 15.06 12.99 9.63
CA ILE A 7 14.00 13.23 8.65
C ILE A 7 13.68 14.72 8.54
N ALA A 8 13.51 15.42 9.67
CA ALA A 8 13.19 16.84 9.69
C ALA A 8 14.30 17.75 9.07
N LYS A 9 15.52 17.26 8.96
CA LYS A 9 16.67 17.97 8.36
C LYS A 9 16.96 17.50 6.94
N HIS A 10 16.32 16.42 6.50
CA HIS A 10 16.57 15.85 5.17
C HIS A 10 15.90 16.71 4.10
N ALA A 11 16.66 17.12 3.10
CA ALA A 11 16.18 18.02 2.04
C ALA A 11 15.66 17.27 0.79
N GLY A 12 15.73 15.94 0.78
CA GLY A 12 15.35 15.10 -0.36
C GLY A 12 14.07 14.32 -0.12
N GLU A 13 13.74 13.47 -1.09
CA GLU A 13 12.69 12.46 -0.93
C GLU A 13 13.16 11.40 0.07
N ILE A 14 12.26 10.91 0.91
CA ILE A 14 12.47 9.73 1.75
C ILE A 14 11.67 8.56 1.20
N ALA A 15 12.15 7.34 1.38
CA ALA A 15 11.39 6.15 1.02
C ALA A 15 10.83 5.48 2.27
N LEU A 16 9.55 5.10 2.21
CA LEU A 16 8.82 4.48 3.32
C LEU A 16 8.28 3.13 2.89
N SER A 17 8.71 2.07 3.57
CA SER A 17 8.18 0.72 3.45
C SER A 17 7.57 0.28 4.76
N TYR A 18 6.61 -0.63 4.73
CA TYR A 18 5.86 -1.04 5.90
C TYR A 18 5.41 -2.50 5.82
N GLU A 19 5.10 -3.07 6.97
CA GLU A 19 4.46 -4.37 7.13
C GLU A 19 3.20 -4.22 7.99
N ILE A 20 2.08 -4.62 7.43
CA ILE A 20 0.78 -4.67 8.09
C ILE A 20 0.40 -6.14 8.27
N VAL A 21 0.00 -6.51 9.49
CA VAL A 21 -0.53 -7.81 9.84
C VAL A 21 -1.84 -7.60 10.61
N ASP A 22 -2.91 -8.26 10.21
CA ASP A 22 -4.23 -8.15 10.84
C ASP A 22 -4.70 -6.69 11.04
N GLU A 23 -4.58 -5.89 9.98
CA GLU A 23 -4.91 -4.45 9.96
C GLU A 23 -4.12 -3.61 10.99
N THR A 24 -2.97 -4.11 11.44
CA THR A 24 -2.09 -3.40 12.36
C THR A 24 -0.71 -3.18 11.73
N LEU A 25 -0.19 -1.97 11.84
CA LEU A 25 1.18 -1.67 11.42
C LEU A 25 2.17 -2.26 12.42
N HIS A 26 2.82 -3.36 12.02
CA HIS A 26 3.79 -4.06 12.86
C HIS A 26 5.15 -3.41 12.86
N ARG A 27 5.60 -3.03 11.69
CA ARG A 27 6.90 -2.35 11.50
C ARG A 27 6.89 -1.51 10.24
N TYR A 28 7.81 -0.58 10.19
CA TYR A 28 8.08 0.17 8.99
C TYR A 28 9.56 0.50 8.90
N SER A 29 10.02 0.85 7.72
CA SER A 29 11.36 1.39 7.53
C SER A 29 11.31 2.71 6.76
N VAL A 30 12.23 3.59 7.12
CA VAL A 30 12.46 4.86 6.44
C VAL A 30 13.87 4.89 5.91
N ALA A 31 14.03 5.08 4.62
CA ALA A 31 15.31 5.28 3.99
C ALA A 31 15.46 6.77 3.61
N LEU A 32 16.54 7.36 4.05
CA LEU A 32 16.95 8.72 3.65
C LEU A 32 17.81 8.69 2.38
N SER A 33 18.36 7.53 2.08
CA SER A 33 19.08 7.21 0.85
C SER A 33 19.06 5.69 0.66
N PRO A 34 19.50 5.15 -0.49
CA PRO A 34 19.60 3.71 -0.67
C PRO A 34 20.47 2.98 0.36
N THR A 35 21.36 3.69 1.05
CA THR A 35 22.31 3.11 2.03
C THR A 35 22.06 3.57 3.47
N GLU A 36 21.17 4.52 3.71
CA GLU A 36 20.82 4.99 5.06
C GLU A 36 19.36 4.65 5.37
N VAL A 37 19.13 3.51 6.02
CA VAL A 37 17.82 2.93 6.31
C VAL A 37 17.63 2.73 7.81
N TYR A 38 16.45 3.08 8.31
CA TYR A 38 16.04 2.93 9.70
C TYR A 38 14.82 1.99 9.76
N VAL A 39 14.89 0.94 10.57
CA VAL A 39 13.76 0.05 10.85
C VAL A 39 13.15 0.40 12.19
N VAL A 40 11.83 0.48 12.25
CA VAL A 40 11.07 0.82 13.45
C VAL A 40 10.05 -0.28 13.73
N HIS A 41 10.09 -0.84 14.93
CA HIS A 41 9.17 -1.86 15.41
C HIS A 41 8.05 -1.23 16.25
N SER A 42 7.28 -0.35 15.64
CA SER A 42 6.21 0.40 16.29
C SER A 42 5.11 0.73 15.29
N GLY A 43 3.88 0.69 15.74
CA GLY A 43 2.72 1.11 14.96
C GLY A 43 2.55 2.63 14.83
N ASP A 44 3.42 3.44 15.42
CA ASP A 44 3.34 4.91 15.36
C ASP A 44 4.39 5.48 14.40
N ILE A 45 3.92 6.09 13.31
CA ILE A 45 4.77 6.76 12.33
C ILE A 45 5.24 8.13 12.85
N GLY A 46 4.51 8.72 13.80
CA GLY A 46 4.82 10.04 14.34
C GLY A 46 4.39 11.19 13.43
N SER A 47 4.63 12.42 13.91
CA SER A 47 4.17 13.65 13.24
C SER A 47 4.78 13.88 11.85
N TRP A 48 5.95 13.33 11.57
CA TRP A 48 6.58 13.48 10.25
C TRP A 48 5.80 12.77 9.13
N GLY A 49 5.00 11.76 9.47
CA GLY A 49 4.11 11.09 8.53
C GLY A 49 3.08 12.03 7.93
N ALA A 50 2.44 12.85 8.75
CA ALA A 50 1.43 13.83 8.38
C ALA A 50 2.01 15.16 7.84
N ASP A 51 3.34 15.32 7.78
CA ASP A 51 3.96 16.53 7.25
C ASP A 51 4.03 16.46 5.72
N ALA A 52 3.23 17.30 5.06
CA ALA A 52 3.17 17.39 3.59
C ALA A 52 4.46 17.95 2.96
N ASN A 53 5.33 18.63 3.75
CA ASN A 53 6.60 19.14 3.25
C ASN A 53 7.70 18.08 3.16
N ILE A 54 7.47 16.90 3.74
CA ILE A 54 8.38 15.77 3.66
C ILE A 54 7.95 14.89 2.49
N ALA A 55 8.67 14.98 1.38
CA ALA A 55 8.39 14.22 0.17
C ALA A 55 8.65 12.72 0.39
N LYS A 56 7.64 11.87 0.16
CA LYS A 56 7.68 10.43 0.43
C LYS A 56 7.50 9.62 -0.84
N ILE A 57 8.39 8.65 -1.03
CA ILE A 57 8.25 7.56 -2.00
C ILE A 57 7.69 6.35 -1.24
N VAL A 58 6.64 5.74 -1.75
CA VAL A 58 5.98 4.60 -1.12
C VAL A 58 5.71 3.48 -2.14
N HIS A 59 5.31 2.33 -1.62
CA HIS A 59 4.66 1.28 -2.38
C HIS A 59 3.31 0.99 -1.72
N ASP A 60 2.20 1.14 -2.48
CA ASP A 60 0.82 1.06 -1.98
C ASP A 60 0.54 2.03 -0.82
N GLY A 61 0.81 3.31 -1.07
CA GLY A 61 0.61 4.38 -0.09
C GLY A 61 -0.85 4.53 0.36
N LYS A 62 -1.82 4.13 -0.45
CA LYS A 62 -3.24 4.18 -0.08
C LYS A 62 -3.55 3.28 1.12
N THR A 63 -3.05 2.05 1.13
CA THR A 63 -3.24 1.11 2.25
C THR A 63 -2.67 1.67 3.54
N LEU A 64 -1.46 2.25 3.50
CA LEU A 64 -0.86 2.89 4.67
C LEU A 64 -1.66 4.14 5.11
N SER A 65 -2.08 4.97 4.16
CA SER A 65 -2.83 6.20 4.42
C SER A 65 -4.24 5.96 4.94
N ARG A 66 -4.81 4.79 4.68
CA ARG A 66 -6.08 4.35 5.27
C ARG A 66 -5.98 4.20 6.79
N MET A 67 -4.83 3.78 7.29
CA MET A 67 -4.61 3.45 8.71
C MET A 67 -3.95 4.61 9.48
N HIS A 68 -3.12 5.37 8.82
CA HIS A 68 -2.36 6.47 9.40
C HIS A 68 -2.52 7.73 8.55
N GLU A 69 -2.37 8.89 9.17
CA GLU A 69 -2.33 10.15 8.44
C GLU A 69 -0.96 10.29 7.77
N ILE A 70 -0.92 10.05 6.47
CA ILE A 70 0.30 10.16 5.65
C ILE A 70 0.06 11.20 4.57
N GLU A 71 0.86 12.25 4.61
CA GLU A 71 0.86 13.34 3.66
C GLU A 71 2.20 13.42 2.91
N GLY A 72 2.24 14.17 1.82
CA GLY A 72 3.48 14.38 1.05
C GLY A 72 3.95 13.16 0.26
N ILE A 73 3.06 12.22 -0.09
CA ILE A 73 3.38 11.15 -1.02
C ILE A 73 3.56 11.77 -2.41
N VAL A 74 4.79 11.76 -2.91
CA VAL A 74 5.15 12.31 -4.22
C VAL A 74 5.31 11.24 -5.27
N PHE A 75 5.45 9.97 -4.86
CA PHE A 75 5.54 8.84 -5.76
C PHE A 75 5.07 7.56 -5.09
N ASP A 76 4.26 6.78 -5.80
CA ASP A 76 3.84 5.44 -5.40
C ASP A 76 4.23 4.45 -6.51
N THR A 77 5.12 3.52 -6.18
CA THR A 77 5.65 2.56 -7.16
C THR A 77 4.60 1.56 -7.64
N SER A 78 3.59 1.25 -6.81
CA SER A 78 2.47 0.38 -7.20
C SER A 78 1.57 1.09 -8.23
N LEU A 79 1.21 2.35 -7.98
CA LEU A 79 0.42 3.15 -8.92
C LEU A 79 1.18 3.43 -10.22
N ALA A 80 2.48 3.75 -10.13
CA ALA A 80 3.32 3.93 -11.32
C ALA A 80 3.37 2.67 -12.19
N ALA A 81 3.51 1.50 -11.56
CA ALA A 81 3.47 0.22 -12.26
C ALA A 81 2.10 -0.08 -12.87
N TYR A 82 1.02 0.28 -12.18
CA TYR A 82 -0.34 0.18 -12.71
C TYR A 82 -0.54 1.07 -13.95
N VAL A 83 -0.10 2.31 -13.93
CA VAL A 83 -0.14 3.21 -15.09
C VAL A 83 0.60 2.61 -16.28
N LEU A 84 1.76 1.99 -16.06
CA LEU A 84 2.56 1.34 -17.11
C LEU A 84 1.93 0.05 -17.62
N ASN A 85 1.26 -0.70 -16.78
CA ASN A 85 0.70 -2.02 -17.14
C ASN A 85 -0.60 -2.33 -16.37
N PRO A 86 -1.74 -1.71 -16.72
CA PRO A 86 -3.00 -1.87 -15.99
C PRO A 86 -3.63 -3.26 -16.11
N GLY A 87 -3.12 -4.12 -16.99
CA GLY A 87 -3.59 -5.50 -17.15
C GLY A 87 -3.06 -6.49 -16.08
N VAL A 88 -2.09 -6.07 -15.28
CA VAL A 88 -1.53 -6.89 -14.19
C VAL A 88 -2.30 -6.60 -12.89
N ARG A 89 -2.68 -7.66 -12.17
CA ARG A 89 -3.50 -7.52 -10.95
C ARG A 89 -2.71 -7.07 -9.72
N THR A 90 -1.44 -7.49 -9.63
CA THR A 90 -0.57 -7.21 -8.49
C THR A 90 0.77 -6.66 -9.01
N HIS A 91 1.34 -5.74 -8.29
CA HIS A 91 2.60 -5.11 -8.62
C HIS A 91 3.53 -5.19 -7.39
N GLU A 92 3.91 -6.42 -7.02
CA GLU A 92 4.81 -6.64 -5.88
C GLU A 92 6.20 -6.01 -6.16
N VAL A 93 6.84 -5.49 -5.12
CA VAL A 93 8.14 -4.82 -5.25
C VAL A 93 9.19 -5.75 -5.87
N ALA A 94 9.19 -7.03 -5.52
CA ALA A 94 10.11 -8.02 -6.10
C ALA A 94 9.93 -8.15 -7.62
N ASP A 95 8.67 -8.24 -8.10
CA ASP A 95 8.36 -8.33 -9.53
C ASP A 95 8.73 -7.03 -10.27
N LEU A 96 8.57 -5.89 -9.59
CA LEU A 96 8.96 -4.59 -10.16
C LEU A 96 10.49 -4.47 -10.27
N LEU A 97 11.23 -4.98 -9.29
CA LEU A 97 12.70 -4.99 -9.34
C LEU A 97 13.23 -5.91 -10.46
N GLU A 98 12.60 -7.06 -10.68
CA GLU A 98 12.96 -7.94 -11.79
C GLU A 98 12.73 -7.26 -13.15
N ARG A 99 11.65 -6.49 -13.27
CA ARG A 99 11.23 -5.88 -14.54
C ARG A 99 11.86 -4.52 -14.82
N TYR A 100 12.02 -3.69 -13.79
CA TYR A 100 12.43 -2.29 -13.90
C TYR A 100 13.64 -1.94 -13.03
N GLY A 101 14.11 -2.87 -12.20
CA GLY A 101 15.26 -2.66 -11.33
C GLY A 101 16.60 -2.72 -12.09
N ASP A 102 17.67 -2.57 -11.32
CA ASP A 102 19.05 -2.59 -11.79
C ASP A 102 19.73 -3.97 -11.64
N GLY A 103 18.95 -5.02 -11.42
CA GLY A 103 19.41 -6.38 -11.12
C GLY A 103 19.55 -6.66 -9.61
N SER A 104 19.21 -5.70 -8.76
CA SER A 104 19.14 -5.91 -7.31
C SER A 104 17.90 -6.71 -6.93
N SER A 105 17.93 -7.33 -5.75
CA SER A 105 16.83 -8.10 -5.17
C SER A 105 16.58 -7.68 -3.75
N LEU A 106 15.38 -8.02 -3.23
CA LEU A 106 15.07 -7.82 -1.81
C LEU A 106 15.86 -8.81 -0.94
N ASP A 107 16.30 -8.34 0.23
CA ASP A 107 16.80 -9.22 1.28
C ASP A 107 15.61 -9.80 2.04
N VAL A 108 15.37 -11.09 1.85
CA VAL A 108 14.26 -11.85 2.45
C VAL A 108 14.70 -12.70 3.64
N THR A 109 15.86 -12.45 4.23
CA THR A 109 16.42 -13.24 5.34
C THR A 109 15.63 -13.06 6.65
N SER A 110 14.99 -11.93 6.84
CA SER A 110 14.10 -11.65 7.98
C SER A 110 13.03 -10.64 7.57
N PRO A 111 11.91 -10.54 8.31
CA PRO A 111 10.91 -9.50 8.08
C PRO A 111 11.47 -8.07 8.17
N GLU A 112 12.45 -7.83 9.05
CA GLU A 112 13.17 -6.56 9.14
C GLU A 112 13.97 -6.26 7.87
N SER A 113 14.68 -7.27 7.36
CA SER A 113 15.44 -7.15 6.11
C SER A 113 14.54 -6.86 4.93
N VAL A 114 13.36 -7.48 4.87
CA VAL A 114 12.37 -7.21 3.81
C VAL A 114 11.97 -5.74 3.80
N VAL A 115 11.48 -5.19 4.92
CA VAL A 115 11.05 -3.77 4.95
C VAL A 115 12.22 -2.81 4.72
N ALA A 116 13.42 -3.14 5.21
CA ALA A 116 14.62 -2.32 5.04
C ALA A 116 15.07 -2.30 3.58
N SER A 117 15.22 -3.47 2.95
CA SER A 117 15.63 -3.57 1.55
C SER A 117 14.56 -3.00 0.61
N THR A 118 13.28 -3.19 0.93
CA THR A 118 12.19 -2.55 0.18
C THR A 118 12.35 -1.03 0.18
N ALA A 119 12.47 -0.38 1.34
CA ALA A 119 12.63 1.08 1.41
C ALA A 119 13.87 1.55 0.62
N SER A 120 14.99 0.83 0.71
CA SER A 120 16.19 1.11 -0.08
C SER A 120 15.91 1.06 -1.58
N GLN A 121 15.23 0.01 -2.06
CA GLN A 121 14.97 -0.23 -3.47
C GLN A 121 13.89 0.68 -4.08
N LEU A 122 13.05 1.32 -3.25
CA LEU A 122 12.07 2.28 -3.77
C LEU A 122 12.73 3.45 -4.51
N PHE A 123 13.96 3.85 -4.18
CA PHE A 123 14.70 4.89 -4.93
C PHE A 123 15.05 4.44 -6.35
N THR A 124 15.50 3.19 -6.50
CA THR A 124 15.79 2.58 -7.82
C THR A 124 14.50 2.52 -8.64
N LEU A 125 13.42 1.98 -8.07
CA LEU A 125 12.12 1.88 -8.74
C LEU A 125 11.54 3.26 -9.06
N ARG A 126 11.66 4.25 -8.16
CA ARG A 126 11.26 5.63 -8.41
C ARG A 126 11.87 6.17 -9.69
N THR A 127 13.18 5.97 -9.84
CA THR A 127 13.92 6.47 -11.01
C THR A 127 13.53 5.74 -12.30
N SER A 128 13.52 4.42 -12.27
CA SER A 128 13.26 3.60 -13.45
C SER A 128 11.80 3.71 -13.94
N LEU A 129 10.82 3.67 -13.03
CA LEU A 129 9.41 3.79 -13.38
C LEU A 129 9.08 5.18 -13.91
N ASP A 130 9.64 6.24 -13.31
CA ASP A 130 9.43 7.61 -13.78
C ASP A 130 10.01 7.82 -15.20
N GLN A 131 11.20 7.28 -15.46
CA GLN A 131 11.80 7.32 -16.80
C GLN A 131 10.94 6.56 -17.81
N GLU A 132 10.45 5.38 -17.46
CA GLU A 132 9.61 4.57 -18.34
C GLU A 132 8.27 5.26 -18.62
N MET A 133 7.61 5.84 -17.61
CA MET A 133 6.38 6.62 -17.82
C MET A 133 6.61 7.82 -18.73
N LYS A 134 7.70 8.57 -18.53
CA LYS A 134 8.08 9.70 -19.41
C LYS A 134 8.34 9.25 -20.84
N SER A 135 9.02 8.11 -21.03
CA SER A 135 9.27 7.58 -22.37
C SER A 135 8.01 7.23 -23.14
N ARG A 136 6.93 6.89 -22.41
CA ARG A 136 5.60 6.57 -22.96
C ARG A 136 4.65 7.77 -22.97
N GLY A 137 5.01 8.90 -22.36
CA GLY A 137 4.17 10.10 -22.26
C GLY A 137 2.95 9.90 -21.37
N VAL A 138 3.05 9.06 -20.33
CA VAL A 138 1.92 8.70 -19.43
C VAL A 138 2.15 9.15 -17.99
N GLU A 139 3.24 9.86 -17.68
CA GLU A 139 3.55 10.33 -16.33
C GLU A 139 2.47 11.22 -15.72
N GLY A 140 1.77 12.01 -16.56
CA GLY A 140 0.65 12.84 -16.11
C GLY A 140 -0.48 12.03 -15.49
N LEU A 141 -0.70 10.78 -15.90
CA LEU A 141 -1.71 9.92 -15.28
C LEU A 141 -1.38 9.63 -13.81
N LEU A 142 -0.09 9.42 -13.47
CA LEU A 142 0.29 9.22 -12.08
C LEU A 142 0.11 10.50 -11.26
N TYR A 143 0.69 11.61 -11.72
CA TYR A 143 0.81 12.82 -10.90
C TYR A 143 -0.49 13.63 -10.82
N ASP A 144 -1.25 13.70 -11.91
CA ASP A 144 -2.44 14.55 -12.00
C ASP A 144 -3.73 13.79 -11.67
N LEU A 145 -3.69 12.44 -11.69
CA LEU A 145 -4.89 11.62 -11.49
C LEU A 145 -4.72 10.59 -10.35
N GLU A 146 -3.81 9.61 -10.49
CA GLU A 146 -3.76 8.46 -9.59
C GLU A 146 -3.35 8.83 -8.15
N LEU A 147 -2.31 9.64 -7.96
CA LEU A 147 -1.89 10.06 -6.62
C LEU A 147 -2.96 10.89 -5.90
N PRO A 148 -3.57 11.93 -6.51
CA PRO A 148 -4.67 12.66 -5.88
C PRO A 148 -5.89 11.79 -5.56
N ILE A 149 -6.26 10.86 -6.45
CA ILE A 149 -7.37 9.94 -6.23
C ILE A 149 -7.07 8.97 -5.09
N ALA A 150 -5.88 8.37 -5.05
CA ALA A 150 -5.48 7.45 -3.98
C ALA A 150 -5.54 8.11 -2.61
N HIS A 151 -5.07 9.36 -2.48
CA HIS A 151 -5.19 10.14 -1.26
C HIS A 151 -6.66 10.35 -0.86
N LEU A 152 -7.52 10.79 -1.80
CA LEU A 152 -8.95 10.98 -1.54
C LEU A 152 -9.63 9.68 -1.10
N LEU A 153 -9.35 8.57 -1.79
CA LEU A 153 -9.89 7.26 -1.45
C LEU A 153 -9.45 6.79 -0.07
N ALA A 154 -8.20 7.01 0.32
CA ALA A 154 -7.72 6.69 1.67
C ALA A 154 -8.49 7.47 2.75
N VAL A 155 -8.75 8.76 2.53
CA VAL A 155 -9.57 9.58 3.44
C VAL A 155 -11.01 9.08 3.52
N MET A 156 -11.61 8.72 2.38
CA MET A 156 -12.97 8.16 2.33
C MET A 156 -13.06 6.81 3.06
N GLU A 157 -12.10 5.92 2.85
CA GLU A 157 -12.05 4.61 3.51
C GLU A 157 -11.84 4.74 5.03
N ARG A 158 -11.01 5.68 5.47
CA ARG A 158 -10.82 6.00 6.90
C ARG A 158 -12.09 6.53 7.56
N ARG A 159 -12.84 7.37 6.84
CA ARG A 159 -14.12 7.92 7.32
C ARG A 159 -15.19 6.85 7.42
N GLY A 160 -15.18 5.88 6.50
CA GLY A 160 -16.17 4.84 6.40
C GLY A 160 -17.54 5.33 5.95
N VAL A 161 -18.48 4.39 5.91
CA VAL A 161 -19.89 4.60 5.56
C VAL A 161 -20.76 4.04 6.66
N ALA A 162 -21.79 4.78 7.07
CA ALA A 162 -22.75 4.29 8.05
C ALA A 162 -23.59 3.13 7.48
N VAL A 163 -23.72 2.05 8.25
CA VAL A 163 -24.45 0.85 7.86
C VAL A 163 -25.52 0.54 8.91
N ASP A 164 -26.72 0.18 8.46
CA ASP A 164 -27.78 -0.34 9.34
C ASP A 164 -27.49 -1.82 9.68
N SER A 165 -26.78 -2.01 10.78
CA SER A 165 -26.39 -3.35 11.26
C SER A 165 -27.58 -4.25 11.57
N LYS A 166 -28.73 -3.66 12.00
CA LYS A 166 -29.95 -4.41 12.27
C LYS A 166 -30.54 -4.96 10.98
N LYS A 167 -30.61 -4.12 9.95
CA LYS A 167 -31.09 -4.54 8.63
C LYS A 167 -30.21 -5.60 8.00
N LEU A 168 -28.88 -5.48 8.15
CA LEU A 168 -27.96 -6.53 7.67
C LEU A 168 -28.16 -7.86 8.40
N ALA A 169 -28.36 -7.86 9.73
CA ALA A 169 -28.63 -9.06 10.49
C ALA A 169 -29.97 -9.70 10.07
N GLU A 170 -31.02 -8.92 9.83
CA GLU A 170 -32.30 -9.40 9.30
C GLU A 170 -32.12 -10.08 7.93
N LEU A 171 -31.36 -9.46 7.02
CA LEU A 171 -31.08 -10.02 5.70
C LEU A 171 -30.22 -11.31 5.79
N LEU A 172 -29.23 -11.35 6.68
CA LEU A 172 -28.42 -12.54 6.90
C LEU A 172 -29.30 -13.72 7.32
N ASN A 173 -30.12 -13.55 8.37
CA ASN A 173 -31.03 -14.59 8.84
C ASN A 173 -32.00 -15.05 7.76
N PHE A 174 -32.51 -14.13 6.95
CA PHE A 174 -33.38 -14.46 5.82
C PHE A 174 -32.66 -15.34 4.81
N PHE A 175 -31.46 -14.94 4.36
CA PHE A 175 -30.69 -15.71 3.38
C PHE A 175 -30.24 -17.08 3.92
N GLU A 176 -29.83 -17.16 5.19
CA GLU A 176 -29.48 -18.46 5.81
C GLU A 176 -30.67 -19.42 5.84
N SER A 177 -31.88 -18.92 6.16
CA SER A 177 -33.10 -19.74 6.15
C SER A 177 -33.48 -20.21 4.74
N GLU A 178 -33.34 -19.33 3.74
CA GLU A 178 -33.61 -19.67 2.34
C GLU A 178 -32.62 -20.70 1.80
N VAL A 179 -31.32 -20.51 2.09
CA VAL A 179 -30.28 -21.48 1.71
C VAL A 179 -30.55 -22.83 2.33
N ALA A 180 -30.89 -22.92 3.62
CA ALA A 180 -31.22 -24.16 4.29
C ALA A 180 -32.45 -24.85 3.66
N ALA A 181 -33.49 -24.05 3.34
CA ALA A 181 -34.70 -24.58 2.70
C ALA A 181 -34.42 -25.14 1.29
N GLN A 182 -33.65 -24.40 0.48
CA GLN A 182 -33.30 -24.82 -0.89
C GLN A 182 -32.35 -26.02 -0.89
N THR A 183 -31.42 -26.07 0.04
CA THR A 183 -30.50 -27.22 0.22
C THR A 183 -31.30 -28.46 0.56
N LYS A 184 -32.28 -28.36 1.46
CA LYS A 184 -33.15 -29.52 1.78
C LYS A 184 -33.94 -29.99 0.57
N ILE A 185 -34.55 -29.07 -0.20
CA ILE A 185 -35.29 -29.41 -1.41
C ILE A 185 -34.37 -30.12 -2.42
N ALA A 186 -33.14 -29.67 -2.59
CA ALA A 186 -32.17 -30.25 -3.47
C ALA A 186 -31.79 -31.70 -3.02
N HIS A 187 -31.50 -31.90 -1.74
CA HIS A 187 -31.20 -33.23 -1.18
C HIS A 187 -32.39 -34.19 -1.32
N ASP A 188 -33.58 -33.73 -0.98
CA ASP A 188 -34.80 -34.54 -1.11
C ASP A 188 -35.04 -34.97 -2.58
N SER A 189 -34.69 -34.13 -3.55
CA SER A 189 -34.90 -34.41 -4.97
C SER A 189 -33.94 -35.45 -5.55
N VAL A 190 -32.72 -35.57 -4.98
CA VAL A 190 -31.70 -36.54 -5.45
C VAL A 190 -31.57 -37.75 -4.52
N GLY A 191 -32.30 -37.80 -3.40
CA GLY A 191 -32.27 -38.90 -2.44
C GLY A 191 -30.91 -39.08 -1.72
N GLN A 192 -30.15 -38.01 -1.58
CA GLN A 192 -28.84 -37.95 -0.88
C GLN A 192 -28.85 -36.79 0.11
N GLU A 193 -28.21 -36.99 1.29
CA GLU A 193 -27.90 -35.95 2.25
C GLU A 193 -26.62 -35.22 1.86
#